data_653a13e7f781b56cb43d139f4682e3ea
#
_entry.id   653a13e7f781b56cb43d139f4682e3ea
#
_cell.length_a   1.000
_cell.length_b   1.000
_cell.length_c   1.000
_cell.angle_alpha   90.00
_cell.angle_beta   90.00
_cell.angle_gamma   90.00
#
_symmetry.space_group_name_H-M   'P 1'
#
loop_
_entity.id
_entity.type
_entity.pdbx_description
1 polymer ?
#
loop_
_entity_poly.entity_id
_entity_poly.type
_entity_poly.pdbx_seq_one_letter_code
_entity_poly.pdbx_strand_id
1 'polypeptide(L)' 'MEVGSLVRYRKEYPDGMKIDWVGIVIDNTRVGGAPILVQYSNGMKHWKQPNDLEVICK' A
#
# COMPACT_ATOMS: atom_id res chain seq x y z
N MET A 1 -9.69 -3.03 -3.15
CA MET A 1 -9.52 -1.93 -2.18
C MET A 1 -10.14 -0.67 -2.73
N GLU A 2 -10.87 0.02 -1.90
CA GLU A 2 -11.55 1.24 -2.30
C GLU A 2 -10.63 2.45 -2.12
N VAL A 3 -10.80 3.44 -3.00
CA VAL A 3 -10.16 4.76 -2.83
C VAL A 3 -10.63 5.36 -1.51
N GLY A 4 -9.69 5.90 -0.74
CA GLY A 4 -9.94 6.41 0.60
C GLY A 4 -9.70 5.42 1.72
N SER A 5 -9.47 4.14 1.40
CA SER A 5 -9.15 3.13 2.43
C SER A 5 -7.79 3.41 3.05
N LEU A 6 -7.71 3.27 4.36
CA LEU A 6 -6.44 3.32 5.08
C LEU A 6 -5.79 1.94 5.02
N VAL A 7 -4.56 1.88 4.55
CA VAL A 7 -3.85 0.63 4.33
C VAL A 7 -2.46 0.67 4.95
N ARG A 8 -1.92 -0.50 5.18
CA ARG A 8 -0.61 -0.68 5.76
C ARG A 8 0.21 -1.61 4.87
N TYR A 9 1.42 -1.20 4.54
CA TYR A 9 2.39 -2.01 3.81
C TYR A 9 3.49 -2.43 4.76
N ARG A 10 3.64 -3.75 4.96
CA ARG A 10 4.69 -4.32 5.79
C ARG A 10 5.50 -5.31 4.98
N LYS A 11 6.80 -5.24 5.15
CA LYS A 11 7.70 -6.22 4.55
C LYS A 11 8.89 -6.48 5.47
N GLU A 12 9.23 -7.75 5.60
CA GLU A 12 10.39 -8.19 6.35
C GLU A 12 11.40 -8.79 5.39
N TYR A 13 12.66 -8.43 5.56
CA TYR A 13 13.75 -8.96 4.77
C TYR A 13 14.56 -9.96 5.59
N PRO A 14 15.24 -10.92 4.93
CA PRO A 14 16.03 -11.95 5.63
C PRO A 14 17.15 -11.39 6.52
N ASP A 15 17.60 -10.16 6.24
CA ASP A 15 18.67 -9.51 7.02
C ASP A 15 18.13 -8.83 8.28
N GLY A 16 16.85 -8.94 8.56
CA GLY A 16 16.22 -8.34 9.73
C GLY A 16 15.63 -6.95 9.49
N MET A 17 15.78 -6.39 8.30
CA MET A 17 15.13 -5.10 7.97
C MET A 17 13.62 -5.28 7.86
N LYS A 18 12.92 -4.27 8.35
CA LYS A 18 11.45 -4.23 8.28
C LYS A 18 10.99 -2.90 7.72
N ILE A 19 9.99 -2.97 6.83
CA ILE A 19 9.28 -1.80 6.34
C ILE A 19 7.86 -1.88 6.88
N ASP A 20 7.37 -0.78 7.43
CA ASP A 20 6.02 -0.68 7.96
C ASP A 20 5.50 0.73 7.70
N TRP A 21 4.77 0.89 6.60
CA TRP A 21 4.27 2.18 6.15
C TRP A 21 2.75 2.15 6.13
N VAL A 22 2.15 3.25 6.59
CA VAL A 22 0.71 3.48 6.53
C VAL A 22 0.42 4.52 5.46
N GLY A 23 -0.62 4.29 4.68
CA GLY A 23 -1.02 5.20 3.63
C GLY A 23 -2.49 5.08 3.27
N ILE A 24 -2.89 5.87 2.29
CA ILE A 24 -4.27 5.92 1.80
C ILE A 24 -4.28 5.53 0.34
N VAL A 25 -5.25 4.70 -0.04
CA VAL A 25 -5.50 4.36 -1.44
C VAL A 25 -6.06 5.59 -2.15
N ILE A 26 -5.36 6.04 -3.19
CA ILE A 26 -5.76 7.22 -3.97
C ILE A 26 -6.20 6.88 -5.39
N ASP A 27 -5.89 5.68 -5.87
CA ASP A 27 -6.32 5.19 -7.18
C ASP A 27 -6.34 3.67 -7.16
N ASN A 28 -7.36 3.09 -7.79
CA ASN A 28 -7.49 1.65 -7.92
C ASN A 28 -7.96 1.24 -9.32
N THR A 29 -7.83 2.12 -10.31
CA THR A 29 -8.37 1.90 -11.66
C THR A 29 -7.38 1.28 -12.63
N ARG A 30 -6.11 1.17 -12.25
CA ARG A 30 -5.07 0.61 -13.11
C ARG A 30 -5.31 -0.89 -13.31
N VAL A 31 -5.16 -1.34 -14.55
CA VAL A 31 -5.18 -2.76 -14.90
C VAL A 31 -3.75 -3.26 -15.01
N GLY A 32 -3.45 -4.39 -14.37
CA GLY A 32 -2.12 -4.99 -14.42
C GLY A 32 -1.62 -5.44 -13.05
N GLY A 33 -0.32 -5.72 -12.97
CA GLY A 33 0.27 -6.41 -11.83
C GLY A 33 0.26 -5.67 -10.51
N ALA A 34 0.18 -4.34 -10.52
CA ALA A 34 0.14 -3.53 -9.29
C ALA A 34 -0.92 -2.45 -9.43
N PRO A 35 -2.22 -2.78 -9.22
CA PRO A 35 -3.32 -1.88 -9.58
C PRO A 35 -3.66 -0.82 -8.53
N ILE A 36 -3.07 -0.86 -7.35
CA ILE A 36 -3.44 0.01 -6.23
C ILE A 36 -2.37 1.07 -6.05
N LEU A 37 -2.75 2.34 -6.17
CA LEU A 37 -1.85 3.45 -5.87
C LEU A 37 -2.08 3.90 -4.43
N VAL A 38 -1.03 3.86 -3.65
CA VAL A 38 -1.06 4.24 -2.23
C VAL A 38 -0.16 5.45 -2.02
N GLN A 39 -0.69 6.46 -1.36
CA GLN A 39 0.08 7.60 -0.86
C GLN A 39 0.39 7.38 0.61
N TYR A 40 1.67 7.32 0.94
CA TYR A 40 2.13 7.09 2.31
C TYR A 40 2.27 8.40 3.09
N SER A 41 2.33 8.28 4.41
CA SER A 41 2.46 9.43 5.31
C SER A 41 3.75 10.23 5.10
N ASN A 42 4.78 9.63 4.50
CA ASN A 42 6.03 10.31 4.15
C ASN A 42 5.96 11.10 2.84
N GLY A 43 4.78 11.18 2.20
CA GLY A 43 4.58 11.87 0.94
C GLY A 43 4.88 11.05 -0.31
N MET A 44 5.38 9.85 -0.17
CA MET A 44 5.69 8.99 -1.32
C MET A 44 4.42 8.29 -1.83
N LYS A 45 4.41 8.01 -3.13
CA LYS A 45 3.32 7.27 -3.79
C LYS A 45 3.90 6.05 -4.48
N HIS A 46 3.26 4.90 -4.30
CA HIS A 46 3.70 3.66 -4.93
C HIS A 46 2.50 2.85 -5.40
N TRP A 47 2.66 2.18 -6.54
CA TRP A 47 1.72 1.18 -7.02
C TRP A 47 2.01 -0.14 -6.34
N LYS A 48 0.97 -0.75 -5.76
CA LYS A 48 1.09 -2.01 -5.02
C LYS A 48 0.01 -2.99 -5.42
N GLN A 49 0.28 -4.27 -5.19
CA GLN A 49 -0.73 -5.32 -5.32
C GLN A 49 -1.58 -5.38 -4.06
N PRO A 50 -2.87 -5.75 -4.17
CA PRO A 50 -3.72 -5.89 -2.99
C PRO A 50 -3.14 -6.85 -1.94
N ASN A 51 -2.46 -7.90 -2.38
CA ASN A 51 -1.86 -8.89 -1.48
C ASN A 51 -0.72 -8.31 -0.63
N ASP A 52 -0.12 -7.22 -1.07
CA ASP A 52 0.97 -6.57 -0.33
C ASP A 52 0.44 -5.62 0.75
N LEU A 53 -0.86 -5.36 0.77
CA LEU A 53 -1.46 -4.34 1.61
C LEU A 53 -2.43 -4.97 2.60
N GLU A 54 -2.47 -4.41 3.80
CA GLU A 54 -3.44 -4.73 4.82
C GLU A 54 -4.40 -3.55 4.98
N VAL A 55 -5.71 -3.78 4.83
CA VAL A 55 -6.71 -2.73 5.06
C VAL A 55 -6.89 -2.56 6.56
N ILE A 56 -6.60 -1.35 7.04
CA ILE A 56 -6.76 -0.99 8.44
C ILE A 56 -8.16 -0.42 8.69
N CYS A 57 -8.59 0.45 7.78
CA CYS A 57 -9.90 1.09 7.86
C CYS A 57 -10.39 1.42 6.45
N LYS A 58 -11.66 1.21 6.25
CA LYS A 58 -12.31 1.56 4.99
C LYS A 58 -12.87 2.97 5.02
#